data_a5b33f10e99d09bf7d0996d16800632e
#
_entry.id   a5b33f10e99d09bf7d0996d16800632e
#
_cell.length_a   1.000
_cell.length_b   1.000
_cell.length_c   1.000
_cell.angle_alpha   90.00
_cell.angle_beta   90.00
_cell.angle_gamma   90.00
#
_symmetry.space_group_name_H-M   'P 1'
#
loop_
_entity.id
_entity.type
_entity.pdbx_description
1 polymer ?
#
loop_
_entity_poly.entity_id
_entity_poly.type
_entity_poly.pdbx_seq_one_letter_code
_entity_poly.pdbx_strand_id
1 'polypeptide(L)'
;LSQTPKPANREIVSASLRLLAMRDMSRMEFARKLAAKAFTPEDIAAAVVWCEADGWLNETRYAEVTARRLGHKYGATRIAQTLKQKGVPNGAVAETLSAMKDGELARAQAVLERKFRDAPSNAEQRAKQIRYMQTRGFSFDVIKRAMCAAAAAGAALAEPFEADD
;
A
#
# COMPACT_ATOMS: atom_id res chain seq x y z
N LEU A 1 -27.77 10.25 -9.54
CA LEU A 1 -27.62 11.41 -8.65
C LEU A 1 -28.04 10.97 -7.26
N SER A 2 -27.08 10.95 -6.34
CA SER A 2 -27.28 10.50 -4.96
C SER A 2 -28.32 11.41 -4.26
N GLN A 3 -29.29 10.81 -3.57
CA GLN A 3 -30.32 11.53 -2.81
C GLN A 3 -29.81 12.02 -1.44
N THR A 4 -28.52 11.90 -1.17
CA THR A 4 -27.95 12.32 0.10
C THR A 4 -27.89 13.85 0.14
N PRO A 5 -28.51 14.50 1.14
CA PRO A 5 -28.55 15.94 1.19
C PRO A 5 -27.14 16.50 1.41
N LYS A 6 -26.82 17.52 0.62
CA LYS A 6 -25.59 18.28 0.78
C LYS A 6 -25.59 18.99 2.14
N PRO A 7 -24.46 19.05 2.86
CA PRO A 7 -24.39 19.79 4.12
C PRO A 7 -24.85 21.24 3.97
N ALA A 8 -25.63 21.72 4.95
CA ALA A 8 -26.12 23.09 4.95
C ALA A 8 -25.01 24.14 5.08
N ASN A 9 -23.95 23.80 5.77
CA ASN A 9 -22.77 24.63 5.97
C ASN A 9 -21.93 24.71 4.69
N ARG A 10 -21.95 25.85 4.01
CA ARG A 10 -21.23 26.08 2.74
C ARG A 10 -19.70 26.04 2.89
N GLU A 11 -19.19 26.39 4.05
CA GLU A 11 -17.75 26.41 4.32
C GLU A 11 -17.18 24.99 4.38
N ILE A 12 -17.87 24.06 5.04
CA ILE A 12 -17.44 22.67 5.09
C ILE A 12 -17.52 22.01 3.72
N VAL A 13 -18.52 22.34 2.91
CA VAL A 13 -18.61 21.88 1.53
C VAL A 13 -17.40 22.29 0.72
N SER A 14 -17.05 23.58 0.77
CA SER A 14 -15.86 24.11 0.07
C SER A 14 -14.56 23.48 0.57
N ALA A 15 -14.45 23.32 1.88
CA ALA A 15 -13.29 22.67 2.50
C ALA A 15 -13.15 21.20 2.09
N SER A 16 -14.27 20.47 2.06
CA SER A 16 -14.35 19.06 1.65
C SER A 16 -13.88 18.88 0.22
N LEU A 17 -14.42 19.64 -0.70
CA LEU A 17 -14.05 19.58 -2.11
C LEU A 17 -12.59 19.92 -2.35
N ARG A 18 -12.05 20.94 -1.69
CA ARG A 18 -10.62 21.29 -1.80
C ARG A 18 -9.72 20.17 -1.29
N LEU A 19 -10.06 19.53 -0.17
CA LEU A 19 -9.28 18.42 0.38
C LEU A 19 -9.25 17.23 -0.56
N LEU A 20 -10.39 16.83 -1.11
CA LEU A 20 -10.53 15.67 -1.97
C LEU A 20 -10.00 15.91 -3.39
N ALA A 21 -10.01 17.16 -3.86
CA ALA A 21 -9.38 17.54 -5.13
C ALA A 21 -7.85 17.42 -5.11
N MET A 22 -7.22 17.50 -3.94
CA MET A 22 -5.76 17.39 -3.83
C MET A 22 -5.26 15.94 -3.97
N ARG A 23 -5.94 15.01 -3.33
CA ARG A 23 -5.66 13.56 -3.36
C ARG A 23 -6.72 12.75 -2.65
N ASP A 24 -6.77 11.46 -2.96
CA ASP A 24 -7.53 10.51 -2.13
C ASP A 24 -7.02 10.49 -0.69
N MET A 25 -7.94 10.30 0.26
CA MET A 25 -7.62 10.14 1.67
C MET A 25 -8.61 9.19 2.34
N SER A 26 -8.23 8.61 3.48
CA SER A 26 -9.15 7.78 4.25
C SER A 26 -10.21 8.65 4.93
N ARG A 27 -11.37 8.02 5.24
CA ARG A 27 -12.45 8.65 6.02
C ARG A 27 -11.92 9.28 7.32
N MET A 28 -11.06 8.54 8.04
CA MET A 28 -10.46 9.03 9.28
C MET A 28 -9.57 10.26 9.05
N GLU A 29 -8.74 10.25 8.00
CA GLU A 29 -7.90 11.41 7.66
C GLU A 29 -8.74 12.61 7.26
N PHE A 30 -9.78 12.40 6.46
CA PHE A 30 -10.69 13.44 6.01
C PHE A 30 -11.39 14.10 7.18
N ALA A 31 -12.03 13.32 8.08
CA ALA A 31 -12.68 13.83 9.28
C ALA A 31 -11.72 14.61 10.18
N ARG A 32 -10.49 14.08 10.40
CA ARG A 32 -9.46 14.77 11.19
C ARG A 32 -9.06 16.12 10.59
N LYS A 33 -8.95 16.20 9.26
CA LYS A 33 -8.60 17.47 8.58
C LYS A 33 -9.73 18.52 8.68
N LEU A 34 -10.98 18.08 8.67
CA LEU A 34 -12.12 18.97 8.89
C LEU A 34 -12.20 19.43 10.36
N ALA A 35 -11.97 18.52 11.32
CA ALA A 35 -11.90 18.86 12.74
C ALA A 35 -10.81 19.90 13.04
N ALA A 36 -9.64 19.78 12.39
CA ALA A 36 -8.55 20.75 12.52
C ALA A 36 -8.92 22.17 11.98
N LYS A 37 -10.02 22.29 11.24
CA LYS A 37 -10.59 23.55 10.76
C LYS A 37 -11.75 24.05 11.65
N ALA A 38 -11.92 23.46 12.82
CA ALA A 38 -12.93 23.79 13.81
C ALA A 38 -14.39 23.61 13.36
N PHE A 39 -14.66 22.72 12.39
CA PHE A 39 -16.02 22.31 12.08
C PHE A 39 -16.59 21.42 13.19
N THR A 40 -17.91 21.45 13.39
CA THR A 40 -18.59 20.65 14.40
C THR A 40 -18.58 19.15 14.02
N PRO A 41 -18.66 18.23 15.00
CA PRO A 41 -18.78 16.80 14.72
C PRO A 41 -19.97 16.46 13.82
N GLU A 42 -21.11 17.16 13.97
CA GLU A 42 -22.32 16.99 13.18
C GLU A 42 -22.10 17.40 11.72
N ASP A 43 -21.48 18.54 11.49
CA ASP A 43 -21.13 19.02 10.16
C ASP A 43 -20.15 18.05 9.46
N ILE A 44 -19.15 17.56 10.21
CA ILE A 44 -18.18 16.60 9.71
C ILE A 44 -18.85 15.28 9.31
N ALA A 45 -19.74 14.76 10.16
CA ALA A 45 -20.49 13.54 9.86
C ALA A 45 -21.34 13.70 8.58
N ALA A 46 -22.06 14.82 8.45
CA ALA A 46 -22.83 15.12 7.26
C ALA A 46 -21.97 15.24 5.99
N ALA A 47 -20.79 15.87 6.10
CA ALA A 47 -19.85 15.99 4.98
C ALA A 47 -19.27 14.63 4.56
N VAL A 48 -18.95 13.75 5.51
CA VAL A 48 -18.48 12.39 5.24
C VAL A 48 -19.54 11.62 4.45
N VAL A 49 -20.78 11.56 4.95
CA VAL A 49 -21.87 10.83 4.30
C VAL A 49 -22.14 11.37 2.89
N TRP A 50 -22.14 12.67 2.72
CA TRP A 50 -22.34 13.30 1.42
C TRP A 50 -21.21 12.96 0.43
N CYS A 51 -19.94 13.08 0.85
CA CYS A 51 -18.79 12.80 0.00
C CYS A 51 -18.67 11.30 -0.36
N GLU A 52 -19.08 10.39 0.55
CA GLU A 52 -19.14 8.94 0.28
C GLU A 52 -20.23 8.63 -0.74
N ALA A 53 -21.42 9.21 -0.59
CA ALA A 53 -22.55 8.98 -1.47
C ALA A 53 -22.30 9.45 -2.92
N ASP A 54 -21.55 10.54 -3.09
CA ASP A 54 -21.12 11.05 -4.39
C ASP A 54 -19.84 10.38 -4.92
N GLY A 55 -19.27 9.43 -4.17
CA GLY A 55 -18.07 8.67 -4.56
C GLY A 55 -16.76 9.45 -4.50
N TRP A 56 -16.76 10.66 -3.98
CA TRP A 56 -15.55 11.47 -3.82
C TRP A 56 -14.66 10.97 -2.68
N LEU A 57 -15.27 10.48 -1.60
CA LEU A 57 -14.60 9.81 -0.50
C LEU A 57 -14.81 8.31 -0.67
N ASN A 58 -13.76 7.55 -1.00
CA ASN A 58 -13.86 6.13 -1.29
C ASN A 58 -12.69 5.36 -0.64
N GLU A 59 -13.01 4.57 0.38
CA GLU A 59 -12.03 3.81 1.17
C GLU A 59 -11.33 2.72 0.35
N THR A 60 -12.03 2.04 -0.56
CA THR A 60 -11.44 1.02 -1.43
C THR A 60 -10.44 1.65 -2.38
N ARG A 61 -10.81 2.72 -3.08
CA ARG A 61 -9.91 3.45 -3.98
C ARG A 61 -8.68 3.99 -3.23
N TYR A 62 -8.89 4.55 -2.04
CA TYR A 62 -7.78 5.01 -1.18
C TYR A 62 -6.84 3.85 -0.81
N ALA A 63 -7.39 2.70 -0.42
CA ALA A 63 -6.62 1.52 -0.05
C ALA A 63 -5.78 1.00 -1.23
N GLU A 64 -6.37 0.88 -2.41
CA GLU A 64 -5.69 0.43 -3.63
C GLU A 64 -4.53 1.35 -4.03
N VAL A 65 -4.77 2.67 -4.09
CA VAL A 65 -3.75 3.66 -4.45
C VAL A 65 -2.61 3.65 -3.44
N THR A 66 -2.95 3.59 -2.14
CA THR A 66 -1.96 3.54 -1.06
C THR A 66 -1.15 2.24 -1.10
N ALA A 67 -1.81 1.10 -1.28
CA ALA A 67 -1.17 -0.21 -1.35
C ALA A 67 -0.24 -0.32 -2.56
N ARG A 68 -0.64 0.16 -3.72
CA ARG A 68 0.20 0.22 -4.93
C ARG A 68 1.47 1.03 -4.68
N ARG A 69 1.33 2.22 -4.09
CA ARG A 69 2.46 3.09 -3.74
C ARG A 69 3.41 2.43 -2.74
N LEU A 70 2.89 1.78 -1.71
CA LEU A 70 3.68 1.11 -0.69
C LEU A 70 4.30 -0.21 -1.19
N GLY A 71 3.66 -0.88 -2.14
CA GLY A 71 4.11 -2.15 -2.71
C GLY A 71 5.51 -2.13 -3.31
N HIS A 72 6.00 -0.95 -3.74
CA HIS A 72 7.38 -0.79 -4.20
C HIS A 72 8.45 -0.97 -3.10
N LYS A 73 8.05 -0.97 -1.83
CA LYS A 73 8.98 -1.01 -0.68
C LYS A 73 8.59 -2.04 0.37
N TYR A 74 7.32 -2.45 0.44
CA TYR A 74 6.77 -3.20 1.55
C TYR A 74 5.93 -4.39 1.09
N GLY A 75 5.95 -5.47 1.86
CA GLY A 75 5.11 -6.64 1.70
C GLY A 75 3.71 -6.44 2.31
N ALA A 76 2.85 -7.44 2.09
CA ALA A 76 1.43 -7.41 2.45
C ALA A 76 1.18 -7.07 3.94
N THR A 77 1.96 -7.62 4.87
CA THR A 77 1.79 -7.38 6.31
C THR A 77 1.98 -5.90 6.67
N ARG A 78 3.00 -5.27 6.15
CA ARG A 78 3.29 -3.85 6.41
C ARG A 78 2.26 -2.94 5.76
N ILE A 79 1.82 -3.27 4.57
CA ILE A 79 0.75 -2.55 3.86
C ILE A 79 -0.54 -2.64 4.66
N ALA A 80 -0.95 -3.85 5.11
CA ALA A 80 -2.13 -4.05 5.95
C ALA A 80 -2.10 -3.19 7.22
N GLN A 81 -0.97 -3.22 7.94
CA GLN A 81 -0.79 -2.41 9.15
C GLN A 81 -0.96 -0.91 8.87
N THR A 82 -0.36 -0.43 7.78
CA THR A 82 -0.46 0.98 7.39
C THR A 82 -1.89 1.38 7.05
N LEU A 83 -2.62 0.57 6.28
CA LEU A 83 -4.02 0.82 5.94
C LEU A 83 -4.92 0.82 7.19
N LYS A 84 -4.74 -0.15 8.10
CA LYS A 84 -5.46 -0.20 9.37
C LYS A 84 -5.18 1.03 10.25
N GLN A 85 -3.94 1.47 10.36
CA GLN A 85 -3.56 2.69 11.07
C GLN A 85 -4.19 3.96 10.46
N LYS A 86 -4.52 3.92 9.17
CA LYS A 86 -5.24 4.99 8.47
C LYS A 86 -6.76 4.87 8.58
N GLY A 87 -7.27 3.87 9.33
CA GLY A 87 -8.69 3.67 9.58
C GLY A 87 -9.44 3.00 8.43
N VAL A 88 -8.73 2.39 7.48
CA VAL A 88 -9.37 1.64 6.40
C VAL A 88 -10.05 0.39 6.98
N PRO A 89 -11.33 0.11 6.64
CA PRO A 89 -12.07 -1.06 7.12
C PRO A 89 -11.38 -2.38 6.74
N ASN A 90 -11.46 -3.37 7.62
CA ASN A 90 -10.79 -4.67 7.42
C ASN A 90 -11.19 -5.35 6.10
N GLY A 91 -12.44 -5.23 5.67
CA GLY A 91 -12.91 -5.77 4.38
C GLY A 91 -12.16 -5.15 3.19
N ALA A 92 -12.07 -3.83 3.13
CA ALA A 92 -11.34 -3.12 2.08
C ALA A 92 -9.83 -3.44 2.11
N VAL A 93 -9.24 -3.61 3.31
CA VAL A 93 -7.84 -4.06 3.44
C VAL A 93 -7.66 -5.46 2.85
N ALA A 94 -8.53 -6.41 3.21
CA ALA A 94 -8.44 -7.79 2.75
C ALA A 94 -8.62 -7.90 1.22
N GLU A 95 -9.58 -7.19 0.65
CA GLU A 95 -9.83 -7.12 -0.79
C GLU A 95 -8.61 -6.56 -1.54
N THR A 96 -8.07 -5.43 -1.08
CA THR A 96 -6.89 -4.80 -1.65
C THR A 96 -5.68 -5.72 -1.64
N LEU A 97 -5.41 -6.41 -0.52
CA LEU A 97 -4.28 -7.35 -0.42
C LEU A 97 -4.47 -8.59 -1.30
N SER A 98 -5.70 -9.08 -1.41
CA SER A 98 -6.03 -10.20 -2.29
C SER A 98 -5.73 -9.85 -3.75
N ALA A 99 -6.14 -8.67 -4.21
CA ALA A 99 -5.85 -8.18 -5.56
C ALA A 99 -4.34 -8.01 -5.85
N MET A 100 -3.52 -7.80 -4.82
CA MET A 100 -2.07 -7.65 -4.95
C MET A 100 -1.26 -8.95 -4.82
N LYS A 101 -1.89 -10.07 -4.47
CA LYS A 101 -1.23 -11.33 -4.10
C LYS A 101 -0.36 -11.87 -5.23
N ASP A 102 -0.87 -11.93 -6.44
CA ASP A 102 -0.16 -12.53 -7.59
C ASP A 102 1.15 -11.82 -7.94
N GLY A 103 1.23 -10.51 -7.70
CA GLY A 103 2.44 -9.73 -7.94
C GLY A 103 3.40 -9.64 -6.75
N GLU A 104 3.11 -10.28 -5.59
CA GLU A 104 3.93 -10.08 -4.38
C GLU A 104 5.34 -10.66 -4.53
N LEU A 105 5.49 -11.79 -5.21
CA LEU A 105 6.80 -12.39 -5.48
C LEU A 105 7.69 -11.45 -6.30
N ALA A 106 7.18 -10.93 -7.41
CA ALA A 106 7.94 -10.00 -8.26
C ALA A 106 8.34 -8.72 -7.52
N ARG A 107 7.45 -8.20 -6.67
CA ARG A 107 7.76 -7.04 -5.81
C ARG A 107 8.86 -7.37 -4.79
N ALA A 108 8.82 -8.56 -4.20
CA ALA A 108 9.86 -9.01 -3.25
C ALA A 108 11.23 -9.13 -3.93
N GLN A 109 11.28 -9.71 -5.13
CA GLN A 109 12.50 -9.79 -5.94
C GLN A 109 13.07 -8.41 -6.23
N ALA A 110 12.26 -7.49 -6.73
CA ALA A 110 12.69 -6.11 -7.01
C ALA A 110 13.19 -5.36 -5.76
N VAL A 111 12.64 -5.65 -4.58
CA VAL A 111 13.12 -5.07 -3.31
C VAL A 111 14.47 -5.67 -2.90
N LEU A 112 14.67 -6.99 -3.07
CA LEU A 112 15.93 -7.65 -2.81
C LEU A 112 17.04 -7.13 -3.73
N GLU A 113 16.82 -7.14 -5.03
CA GLU A 113 17.78 -6.71 -6.06
C GLU A 113 18.23 -5.26 -5.85
N ARG A 114 17.29 -4.37 -5.52
CA ARG A 114 17.61 -2.97 -5.24
C ARG A 114 18.47 -2.77 -4.00
N LYS A 115 18.37 -3.67 -3.01
CA LYS A 115 19.11 -3.55 -1.75
C LYS A 115 20.39 -4.37 -1.73
N PHE A 116 20.39 -5.53 -2.37
CA PHE A 116 21.51 -6.47 -2.37
C PHE A 116 21.87 -6.80 -3.81
N ARG A 117 23.12 -6.52 -4.18
CA ARG A 117 23.62 -6.77 -5.55
C ARG A 117 23.75 -8.26 -5.83
N ASP A 118 24.17 -9.01 -4.80
CA ASP A 118 24.56 -10.40 -4.95
C ASP A 118 23.69 -11.34 -4.12
N ALA A 119 23.55 -12.57 -4.58
CA ALA A 119 22.99 -13.64 -3.78
C ALA A 119 23.84 -13.87 -2.51
N PRO A 120 23.24 -14.30 -1.39
CA PRO A 120 23.99 -14.50 -0.16
C PRO A 120 24.96 -15.66 -0.31
N SER A 121 26.25 -15.42 -0.08
CA SER A 121 27.34 -16.41 -0.19
C SER A 121 27.50 -17.25 1.08
N ASN A 122 26.93 -16.84 2.20
CA ASN A 122 27.00 -17.51 3.49
C ASN A 122 25.75 -17.36 4.33
N ALA A 123 25.68 -18.10 5.44
CA ALA A 123 24.51 -18.11 6.34
C ALA A 123 24.22 -16.74 6.98
N GLU A 124 25.25 -15.97 7.29
CA GLU A 124 25.09 -14.63 7.90
C GLU A 124 24.45 -13.65 6.92
N GLN A 125 24.95 -13.59 5.68
CA GLN A 125 24.36 -12.75 4.64
C GLN A 125 22.92 -13.16 4.34
N ARG A 126 22.64 -14.46 4.28
CA ARG A 126 21.29 -15.00 4.13
C ARG A 126 20.37 -14.53 5.25
N ALA A 127 20.81 -14.66 6.50
CA ALA A 127 20.05 -14.20 7.66
C ALA A 127 19.79 -12.68 7.63
N LYS A 128 20.77 -11.89 7.18
CA LYS A 128 20.65 -10.43 7.00
C LYS A 128 19.57 -10.08 5.95
N GLN A 129 19.58 -10.75 4.81
CA GLN A 129 18.58 -10.53 3.76
C GLN A 129 17.16 -10.92 4.24
N ILE A 130 17.02 -12.06 4.91
CA ILE A 130 15.75 -12.50 5.48
C ILE A 130 15.21 -11.47 6.48
N ARG A 131 16.02 -11.04 7.47
CA ARG A 131 15.61 -10.02 8.45
C ARG A 131 15.19 -8.72 7.79
N TYR A 132 15.94 -8.26 6.79
CA TYR A 132 15.57 -7.06 6.02
C TYR A 132 14.19 -7.19 5.38
N MET A 133 13.90 -8.31 4.73
CA MET A 133 12.63 -8.54 4.08
C MET A 133 11.47 -8.70 5.06
N GLN A 134 11.71 -9.37 6.21
CA GLN A 134 10.72 -9.49 7.29
C GLN A 134 10.37 -8.13 7.88
N THR A 135 11.33 -7.25 8.13
CA THR A 135 11.05 -5.87 8.61
C THR A 135 10.25 -5.04 7.60
N ARG A 136 10.30 -5.41 6.32
CA ARG A 136 9.48 -4.83 5.25
C ARG A 136 8.08 -5.44 5.15
N GLY A 137 7.79 -6.49 5.91
CA GLY A 137 6.49 -7.13 5.99
C GLY A 137 6.21 -8.15 4.88
N PHE A 138 7.24 -8.71 4.25
CA PHE A 138 7.10 -9.87 3.38
C PHE A 138 6.99 -11.15 4.21
N SER A 139 6.15 -12.10 3.78
CA SER A 139 6.03 -13.41 4.43
C SER A 139 7.27 -14.26 4.20
N PHE A 140 7.52 -15.21 5.11
CA PHE A 140 8.70 -16.09 4.99
C PHE A 140 8.69 -16.93 3.70
N ASP A 141 7.51 -17.39 3.26
CA ASP A 141 7.35 -18.12 2.00
C ASP A 141 7.75 -17.26 0.79
N VAL A 142 7.23 -16.04 0.74
CA VAL A 142 7.57 -15.09 -0.34
C VAL A 142 9.06 -14.76 -0.34
N ILE A 143 9.66 -14.56 0.84
CA ILE A 143 11.10 -14.29 0.98
C ILE A 143 11.92 -15.46 0.45
N LYS A 144 11.59 -16.69 0.87
CA LYS A 144 12.28 -17.91 0.42
C LYS A 144 12.24 -18.06 -1.10
N ARG A 145 11.06 -17.90 -1.68
CA ARG A 145 10.85 -17.98 -3.14
C ARG A 145 11.62 -16.90 -3.89
N ALA A 146 11.59 -15.65 -3.40
CA ALA A 146 12.32 -14.55 -4.00
C ALA A 146 13.84 -14.76 -3.97
N MET A 147 14.38 -15.27 -2.85
CA MET A 147 15.81 -15.58 -2.73
C MET A 147 16.23 -16.75 -3.61
N CYS A 148 15.40 -17.80 -3.75
CA CYS A 148 15.68 -18.91 -4.66
C CYS A 148 15.74 -18.46 -6.12
N ALA A 149 14.80 -17.60 -6.54
CA ALA A 149 14.78 -17.06 -7.90
C ALA A 149 16.00 -16.16 -8.19
N ALA A 150 16.42 -15.34 -7.23
CA ALA A 150 17.62 -14.51 -7.35
C ALA A 150 18.89 -15.36 -7.49
N ALA A 151 19.00 -16.47 -6.75
CA ALA A 151 20.12 -17.40 -6.85
C ALA A 151 20.16 -18.10 -8.23
N ALA A 152 19.00 -18.52 -8.74
CA ALA A 152 18.90 -19.14 -10.08
C ALA A 152 19.27 -18.17 -11.20
N ALA A 153 18.84 -16.91 -11.11
CA ALA A 153 19.21 -15.88 -12.08
C ALA A 153 20.72 -15.57 -12.06
N GLY A 154 21.32 -15.52 -10.86
CA GLY A 154 22.78 -15.35 -10.73
C GLY A 154 23.60 -16.52 -11.31
N ALA A 155 23.13 -17.76 -11.13
CA ALA A 155 23.76 -18.93 -11.69
C ALA A 155 23.67 -18.95 -13.23
N ALA A 156 22.53 -18.58 -13.80
CA ALA A 156 22.35 -18.51 -15.26
C ALA A 156 23.25 -17.47 -15.95
N LEU A 157 23.60 -16.40 -15.24
CA LEU A 157 24.52 -15.37 -15.73
C LEU A 157 26.01 -15.75 -15.57
N ALA A 158 26.30 -16.78 -14.74
CA ALA A 158 27.65 -17.27 -14.48
C ALA A 158 28.07 -18.42 -15.41
N GLU A 159 27.19 -18.95 -16.26
CA GLU A 159 27.51 -19.93 -17.29
C GLU A 159 28.47 -19.29 -18.29
N PRO A 160 29.66 -19.90 -18.54
CA PRO A 160 30.59 -19.37 -19.53
C PRO A 160 29.96 -19.48 -20.91
N PHE A 161 30.04 -18.39 -21.68
CA PHE A 161 29.75 -18.40 -23.10
C PHE A 161 30.74 -19.37 -23.75
N GLU A 162 30.29 -20.58 -24.08
CA GLU A 162 31.07 -21.49 -24.93
C GLU A 162 31.11 -20.84 -26.32
N ALA A 163 32.26 -20.25 -26.65
CA ALA A 163 32.56 -19.85 -28.02
C ALA A 163 32.70 -21.12 -28.85
N ASP A 164 31.75 -21.39 -29.72
CA ASP A 164 31.93 -22.38 -30.80
C ASP A 164 33.10 -21.94 -31.68
N ASP A 165 34.13 -22.78 -31.72
CA ASP A 165 35.25 -22.75 -32.70
C ASP A 165 34.76 -23.25 -34.07
#